data_d8e04a06ccb2c8b5e79c0f6c35da72c3
#
_entry.id   d8e04a06ccb2c8b5e79c0f6c35da72c3
#
_cell.length_a   1.000
_cell.length_b   1.000
_cell.length_c   1.000
_cell.angle_alpha   90.00
_cell.angle_beta   90.00
_cell.angle_gamma   90.00
#
_symmetry.space_group_name_H-M   'P 1'
#
loop_
_entity.id
_entity.type
_entity.pdbx_description
1 polymer ?
#
loop_
_entity_poly.entity_id
_entity_poly.type
_entity_poly.pdbx_seq_one_letter_code
_entity_poly.pdbx_strand_id
1 'polypeptide(L)'
;MEYSEFLKNKERSVPCCGFTFSKDDMNPKLFEWQKDIVSWALKKGKAAMFEDCGLGKCHGAGTRIMMRDENGHPYFKNVEDVMVGEFLMGNDGTPRRVLSLAHGRDEMYRITLGNGDSYTCNSEHIVSCKMGEDHDGHLKGETVNIPVYDLIRKTPGELRRFYLAWKSTLDFDAHETSIDSYVRGTRAPNESGLSTFESDDIIFSDKRTRTEFLAGFLDTWGERCRDGLILPMVNDRDARMMKFLCRSLGFGVREETLEGRFGYTHKIVIGGDLRSIPCRTNVNFIPGYRTPENPLWYSMKIEPLGMGDYYGFTIDGNHLYMLEDFTVTHNTAQQLVY
;
A
#
# COMPACT_ATOMS: atom_id res chain seq x y z
N MET A 1 35.86 -46.43 -9.82
CA MET A 1 35.26 -45.37 -10.68
C MET A 1 35.83 -44.07 -10.17
N GLU A 2 36.68 -43.42 -10.96
CA GLU A 2 37.23 -42.13 -10.55
C GLU A 2 36.16 -41.06 -10.53
N TYR A 3 36.25 -40.09 -9.64
CA TYR A 3 35.28 -39.00 -9.45
C TYR A 3 35.08 -38.17 -10.73
N SER A 4 36.14 -38.06 -11.56
CA SER A 4 36.10 -37.44 -12.89
C SER A 4 35.21 -38.20 -13.89
N GLU A 5 35.18 -39.52 -13.81
CA GLU A 5 34.35 -40.40 -14.66
C GLU A 5 32.87 -40.37 -14.19
N PHE A 6 32.64 -40.29 -12.88
CA PHE A 6 31.33 -40.06 -12.31
C PHE A 6 30.72 -38.70 -12.71
N LEU A 7 31.50 -37.62 -12.76
CA LEU A 7 31.05 -36.30 -13.21
C LEU A 7 30.74 -36.29 -14.72
N LYS A 8 31.57 -36.92 -15.57
CA LYS A 8 31.28 -37.04 -17.01
C LYS A 8 29.97 -37.79 -17.30
N ASN A 9 29.68 -38.83 -16.52
CA ASN A 9 28.44 -39.58 -16.65
C ASN A 9 27.20 -38.82 -16.13
N LYS A 10 27.38 -37.74 -15.37
CA LYS A 10 26.33 -36.82 -14.95
C LYS A 10 26.07 -35.70 -15.93
N GLU A 11 26.96 -35.39 -16.86
CA GLU A 11 26.74 -34.51 -17.96
C GLU A 11 25.73 -35.11 -18.95
N ARG A 12 24.45 -35.11 -18.57
CA ARG A 12 23.37 -35.37 -19.52
C ARG A 12 23.31 -34.18 -20.46
N SER A 13 23.89 -34.29 -21.61
CA SER A 13 23.59 -33.37 -22.71
C SER A 13 22.13 -33.55 -23.11
N VAL A 14 21.27 -32.66 -22.62
CA VAL A 14 19.90 -32.59 -23.11
C VAL A 14 19.97 -32.09 -24.55
N PRO A 15 19.55 -32.89 -25.55
CA PRO A 15 19.56 -32.39 -26.94
C PRO A 15 18.71 -31.14 -27.07
N CYS A 16 19.23 -30.14 -27.75
CA CYS A 16 18.47 -28.93 -28.08
C CYS A 16 17.36 -29.33 -29.05
N CYS A 17 16.11 -29.36 -28.57
CA CYS A 17 14.93 -29.73 -29.37
C CYS A 17 14.04 -28.49 -29.63
N GLY A 18 14.53 -27.31 -29.36
CA GLY A 18 13.84 -26.06 -29.58
C GLY A 18 14.08 -25.45 -30.95
N PHE A 19 13.63 -24.23 -31.15
CA PHE A 19 13.74 -23.49 -32.39
C PHE A 19 14.39 -22.12 -32.13
N THR A 20 14.94 -21.52 -33.18
CA THR A 20 15.51 -20.17 -33.13
C THR A 20 14.42 -19.15 -33.42
N PHE A 21 14.32 -18.12 -32.60
CA PHE A 21 13.38 -17.04 -32.72
C PHE A 21 14.14 -15.69 -32.72
N SER A 22 13.73 -14.74 -33.57
CA SER A 22 14.37 -13.43 -33.63
C SER A 22 13.97 -12.60 -32.40
N LYS A 23 14.93 -11.89 -31.80
CA LYS A 23 14.66 -10.94 -30.73
C LYS A 23 13.73 -9.81 -31.18
N ASP A 24 13.77 -9.44 -32.46
CA ASP A 24 12.95 -8.37 -33.02
C ASP A 24 11.45 -8.76 -33.10
N ASP A 25 11.16 -10.07 -33.13
CA ASP A 25 9.80 -10.61 -33.13
C ASP A 25 9.25 -10.81 -31.71
N MET A 26 10.07 -10.59 -30.67
CA MET A 26 9.66 -10.69 -29.28
C MET A 26 8.92 -9.43 -28.83
N ASN A 27 8.11 -9.57 -27.76
CA ASN A 27 7.40 -8.45 -27.19
C ASN A 27 8.37 -7.27 -26.91
N PRO A 28 8.15 -6.10 -27.51
CA PRO A 28 9.05 -4.95 -27.35
C PRO A 28 9.12 -4.42 -25.91
N LYS A 29 8.19 -4.85 -25.02
CA LYS A 29 8.22 -4.53 -23.59
C LYS A 29 9.21 -5.37 -22.78
N LEU A 30 9.82 -6.40 -23.39
CA LEU A 30 10.86 -7.19 -22.74
C LEU A 30 12.19 -6.45 -22.78
N PHE A 31 12.89 -6.45 -21.64
CA PHE A 31 14.28 -5.99 -21.59
C PHE A 31 15.20 -6.88 -22.44
N GLU A 32 16.32 -6.35 -22.88
CA GLU A 32 17.26 -7.12 -23.73
C GLU A 32 17.72 -8.42 -23.06
N TRP A 33 18.06 -8.38 -21.78
CA TRP A 33 18.43 -9.58 -21.03
C TRP A 33 17.28 -10.60 -20.93
N GLN A 34 16.03 -10.17 -20.82
CA GLN A 34 14.86 -11.06 -20.84
C GLN A 34 14.70 -11.71 -22.22
N LYS A 35 14.89 -10.96 -23.30
CA LYS A 35 14.91 -11.50 -24.66
C LYS A 35 16.02 -12.53 -24.83
N ASP A 36 17.19 -12.32 -24.20
CA ASP A 36 18.29 -13.30 -24.21
C ASP A 36 17.90 -14.59 -23.53
N ILE A 37 17.29 -14.54 -22.36
CA ILE A 37 16.81 -15.72 -21.61
C ILE A 37 15.73 -16.45 -22.39
N VAL A 38 14.73 -15.74 -22.92
CA VAL A 38 13.66 -16.33 -23.75
C VAL A 38 14.26 -17.00 -24.99
N SER A 39 15.17 -16.34 -25.68
CA SER A 39 15.87 -16.88 -26.86
C SER A 39 16.62 -18.16 -26.51
N TRP A 40 17.35 -18.17 -25.38
CA TRP A 40 18.05 -19.35 -24.87
C TRP A 40 17.09 -20.51 -24.55
N ALA A 41 15.98 -20.22 -23.85
CA ALA A 41 14.98 -21.22 -23.48
C ALA A 41 14.29 -21.84 -24.70
N LEU A 42 13.88 -21.02 -25.68
CA LEU A 42 13.29 -21.48 -26.93
C LEU A 42 14.26 -22.35 -27.73
N LYS A 43 15.53 -21.98 -27.78
CA LYS A 43 16.57 -22.76 -28.45
C LYS A 43 16.80 -24.12 -27.75
N LYS A 44 16.69 -24.19 -26.44
CA LYS A 44 16.79 -25.43 -25.67
C LYS A 44 15.56 -26.32 -25.84
N GLY A 45 14.38 -25.75 -26.03
CA GLY A 45 13.10 -26.44 -26.18
C GLY A 45 12.50 -26.95 -24.87
N LYS A 46 13.35 -27.37 -23.93
CA LYS A 46 13.00 -27.66 -22.53
C LYS A 46 14.05 -27.04 -21.65
N ALA A 47 13.69 -26.03 -20.91
CA ALA A 47 14.56 -25.30 -19.98
C ALA A 47 13.81 -25.06 -18.67
N ALA A 48 14.49 -25.21 -17.54
CA ALA A 48 14.04 -24.68 -16.26
C ALA A 48 14.83 -23.40 -16.02
N MET A 49 14.13 -22.30 -15.83
CA MET A 49 14.75 -21.02 -15.47
C MET A 49 14.57 -20.83 -13.98
N PHE A 50 15.70 -20.80 -13.28
CA PHE A 50 15.77 -20.45 -11.86
C PHE A 50 16.25 -19.00 -11.79
N GLU A 51 15.35 -18.08 -12.08
CA GLU A 51 15.62 -16.67 -11.86
C GLU A 51 15.41 -16.37 -10.39
N ASP A 52 16.34 -15.66 -9.77
CA ASP A 52 16.16 -15.20 -8.39
C ASP A 52 14.87 -14.41 -8.30
N CYS A 53 14.00 -14.82 -7.38
CA CYS A 53 12.75 -14.16 -7.13
C CYS A 53 13.04 -12.71 -6.67
N GLY A 54 12.49 -11.74 -7.37
CA GLY A 54 12.56 -10.35 -6.91
C GLY A 54 13.46 -9.41 -7.70
N LEU A 55 13.86 -9.77 -8.91
CA LEU A 55 14.47 -8.81 -9.81
C LEU A 55 13.46 -7.70 -10.14
N GLY A 56 13.46 -6.65 -9.33
CA GLY A 56 12.88 -5.38 -9.69
C GLY A 56 11.88 -4.69 -8.78
N LYS A 57 11.27 -5.30 -7.72
CA LYS A 57 10.08 -4.69 -7.09
C LYS A 57 10.14 -4.68 -5.58
N CYS A 58 10.88 -3.73 -5.00
CA CYS A 58 11.26 -3.78 -3.60
C CYS A 58 11.14 -2.43 -2.92
N HIS A 59 10.92 -2.47 -1.59
CA HIS A 59 10.88 -1.31 -0.72
C HIS A 59 12.21 -1.09 0.00
N GLY A 60 12.46 0.15 0.40
CA GLY A 60 13.55 0.47 1.31
C GLY A 60 13.26 -0.04 2.73
N ALA A 61 14.33 -0.32 3.48
CA ALA A 61 14.25 -0.70 4.89
C ALA A 61 13.36 0.26 5.69
N GLY A 62 12.63 -0.28 6.66
CA GLY A 62 11.69 0.47 7.49
C GLY A 62 10.35 0.79 6.83
N THR A 63 10.13 0.43 5.55
CA THR A 63 8.79 0.55 4.94
C THR A 63 7.82 -0.39 5.63
N ARG A 64 6.74 0.17 6.17
CA ARG A 64 5.74 -0.55 6.96
C ARG A 64 4.71 -1.22 6.06
N ILE A 65 4.66 -2.54 6.11
CA ILE A 65 3.73 -3.39 5.34
C ILE A 65 2.55 -3.77 6.22
N MET A 66 1.34 -3.67 5.66
CA MET A 66 0.14 -4.16 6.32
C MET A 66 0.03 -5.68 6.15
N MET A 67 0.22 -6.39 7.24
CA MET A 67 0.08 -7.85 7.33
C MET A 67 -1.35 -8.20 7.74
N ARG A 68 -1.71 -9.48 7.63
CA ARG A 68 -3.02 -10.01 8.01
C ARG A 68 -2.82 -11.24 8.89
N ASP A 69 -3.44 -11.25 10.08
CA ASP A 69 -3.43 -12.39 10.98
C ASP A 69 -4.49 -13.46 10.59
N GLU A 70 -4.55 -14.55 11.34
CA GLU A 70 -5.47 -15.66 11.13
C GLU A 70 -6.95 -15.24 11.31
N ASN A 71 -7.21 -14.22 12.12
CA ASN A 71 -8.54 -13.67 12.36
C ASN A 71 -8.96 -12.64 11.30
N GLY A 72 -8.07 -12.29 10.40
CA GLY A 72 -8.32 -11.28 9.39
C GLY A 72 -7.96 -9.86 9.82
N HIS A 73 -7.41 -9.68 11.03
CA HIS A 73 -7.02 -8.37 11.52
C HIS A 73 -5.68 -7.93 10.99
N PRO A 74 -5.51 -6.64 10.67
CA PRO A 74 -4.24 -6.11 10.23
C PRO A 74 -3.28 -5.92 11.40
N TYR A 75 -2.01 -6.20 11.13
CA TYR A 75 -0.88 -5.80 11.95
C TYR A 75 0.24 -5.30 11.04
N PHE A 76 1.32 -4.75 11.59
CA PHE A 76 2.32 -4.08 10.78
C PHE A 76 3.71 -4.64 11.03
N LYS A 77 4.44 -4.89 9.94
CA LYS A 77 5.85 -5.26 9.96
C LYS A 77 6.66 -4.31 9.08
N ASN A 78 7.94 -4.15 9.39
CA ASN A 78 8.85 -3.60 8.39
C ASN A 78 9.06 -4.61 7.27
N VAL A 79 9.31 -4.13 6.06
CA VAL A 79 9.48 -4.99 4.89
C VAL A 79 10.59 -6.02 5.06
N GLU A 80 11.68 -5.66 5.75
CA GLU A 80 12.82 -6.53 6.08
C GLU A 80 12.49 -7.67 7.04
N ASP A 81 11.41 -7.55 7.82
CA ASP A 81 10.97 -8.54 8.82
C ASP A 81 9.91 -9.51 8.27
N VAL A 82 9.45 -9.33 7.03
CA VAL A 82 8.45 -10.20 6.39
C VAL A 82 9.07 -11.55 6.08
N MET A 83 8.34 -12.64 6.33
CA MET A 83 8.80 -14.02 6.13
C MET A 83 7.95 -14.78 5.12
N VAL A 84 8.56 -15.79 4.47
CA VAL A 84 7.84 -16.71 3.57
C VAL A 84 6.74 -17.45 4.34
N GLY A 85 5.56 -17.54 3.73
CA GLY A 85 4.40 -18.21 4.30
C GLY A 85 3.47 -17.29 5.09
N GLU A 86 3.90 -16.08 5.45
CA GLU A 86 3.05 -15.06 6.06
C GLU A 86 2.04 -14.48 5.06
N PHE A 87 1.07 -13.74 5.58
CA PHE A 87 0.01 -13.13 4.78
C PHE A 87 0.04 -11.62 4.91
N LEU A 88 0.07 -10.95 3.75
CA LEU A 88 -0.16 -9.52 3.64
C LEU A 88 -1.66 -9.24 3.48
N MET A 89 -2.05 -8.02 3.80
CA MET A 89 -3.39 -7.50 3.54
C MET A 89 -3.49 -7.04 2.08
N GLY A 90 -4.31 -7.72 1.29
CA GLY A 90 -4.66 -7.32 -0.07
C GLY A 90 -5.49 -6.02 -0.08
N ASN A 91 -5.48 -5.33 -1.21
CA ASN A 91 -6.28 -4.12 -1.40
C ASN A 91 -7.80 -4.31 -1.27
N ASP A 92 -8.26 -5.54 -1.30
CA ASP A 92 -9.64 -6.00 -1.17
C ASP A 92 -9.93 -6.66 0.19
N GLY A 93 -8.99 -6.57 1.16
CA GLY A 93 -9.10 -7.20 2.48
C GLY A 93 -8.79 -8.71 2.48
N THR A 94 -8.56 -9.33 1.31
CA THR A 94 -8.24 -10.76 1.25
C THR A 94 -6.74 -11.01 1.49
N PRO A 95 -6.34 -12.21 1.98
CA PRO A 95 -4.94 -12.50 2.25
C PRO A 95 -4.13 -12.62 0.97
N ARG A 96 -2.85 -12.20 1.03
CA ARG A 96 -1.83 -12.41 0.01
C ARG A 96 -0.68 -13.18 0.64
N ARG A 97 -0.49 -14.42 0.25
CA ARG A 97 0.58 -15.27 0.82
C ARG A 97 1.93 -14.87 0.26
N VAL A 98 2.92 -14.73 1.14
CA VAL A 98 4.33 -14.53 0.75
C VAL A 98 4.91 -15.85 0.25
N LEU A 99 5.34 -15.88 -1.00
CA LEU A 99 5.87 -17.05 -1.67
C LEU A 99 7.38 -17.11 -1.63
N SER A 100 8.05 -15.96 -1.74
CA SER A 100 9.52 -15.86 -1.72
C SER A 100 9.93 -14.46 -1.27
N LEU A 101 11.20 -14.32 -0.88
CA LEU A 101 11.81 -13.04 -0.47
C LEU A 101 12.93 -12.66 -1.42
N ALA A 102 13.19 -11.36 -1.52
CA ALA A 102 14.31 -10.80 -2.24
C ALA A 102 14.93 -9.66 -1.44
N HIS A 103 16.24 -9.49 -1.56
CA HIS A 103 16.96 -8.34 -1.02
C HIS A 103 18.17 -8.04 -1.91
N GLY A 104 18.62 -6.81 -1.85
CA GLY A 104 19.78 -6.37 -2.64
C GLY A 104 20.03 -4.89 -2.43
N ARG A 105 20.77 -4.29 -3.36
CA ARG A 105 21.12 -2.88 -3.33
C ARG A 105 20.93 -2.25 -4.71
N ASP A 106 20.20 -1.12 -4.73
CA ASP A 106 19.82 -0.45 -5.98
C ASP A 106 19.67 1.06 -5.76
N GLU A 107 19.34 1.78 -6.81
CA GLU A 107 18.97 3.18 -6.75
C GLU A 107 17.59 3.33 -6.13
N MET A 108 17.50 4.06 -5.02
CA MET A 108 16.30 4.20 -4.21
C MET A 108 15.61 5.54 -4.44
N TYR A 109 14.30 5.53 -4.34
CA TYR A 109 13.44 6.70 -4.52
C TYR A 109 12.45 6.83 -3.37
N ARG A 110 12.18 8.08 -2.95
CA ARG A 110 11.08 8.40 -2.05
C ARG A 110 9.87 8.85 -2.86
N ILE A 111 8.76 8.19 -2.65
CA ILE A 111 7.46 8.60 -3.18
C ILE A 111 6.71 9.29 -2.06
N THR A 112 6.39 10.58 -2.23
CA THR A 112 5.62 11.38 -1.28
C THR A 112 4.25 11.70 -1.89
N LEU A 113 3.18 11.36 -1.18
CA LEU A 113 1.81 11.60 -1.58
C LEU A 113 1.38 13.03 -1.20
N GLY A 114 0.35 13.54 -1.88
CA GLY A 114 -0.15 14.89 -1.65
C GLY A 114 -0.70 15.17 -0.24
N ASN A 115 -0.98 14.15 0.56
CA ASN A 115 -1.36 14.27 1.98
C ASN A 115 -0.17 14.19 2.95
N GLY A 116 1.07 14.04 2.45
CA GLY A 116 2.30 13.95 3.23
C GLY A 116 2.76 12.54 3.59
N ASP A 117 1.96 11.51 3.37
CA ASP A 117 2.40 10.11 3.54
C ASP A 117 3.51 9.79 2.52
N SER A 118 4.47 8.94 2.90
CA SER A 118 5.56 8.59 2.00
C SER A 118 6.11 7.20 2.26
N TYR A 119 6.70 6.60 1.23
CA TYR A 119 7.43 5.34 1.32
C TYR A 119 8.65 5.35 0.39
N THR A 120 9.57 4.43 0.60
CA THR A 120 10.79 4.29 -0.19
C THR A 120 10.77 2.99 -0.97
N CYS A 121 11.19 3.05 -2.23
CA CYS A 121 11.28 1.87 -3.10
C CYS A 121 12.44 2.03 -4.10
N ASN A 122 12.81 0.95 -4.80
CA ASN A 122 13.82 1.01 -5.84
C ASN A 122 13.24 1.44 -7.21
N SER A 123 14.10 1.63 -8.20
CA SER A 123 13.73 2.08 -9.55
C SER A 123 12.76 1.15 -10.28
N GLU A 124 12.90 -0.14 -10.04
CA GLU A 124 12.09 -1.21 -10.66
C GLU A 124 10.72 -1.41 -10.00
N HIS A 125 10.49 -0.82 -8.84
CA HIS A 125 9.23 -0.97 -8.12
C HIS A 125 8.05 -0.50 -8.97
N ILE A 126 6.97 -1.31 -8.99
CA ILE A 126 5.74 -0.96 -9.71
C ILE A 126 4.79 -0.23 -8.78
N VAL A 127 4.53 1.02 -9.11
CA VAL A 127 3.50 1.83 -8.46
C VAL A 127 2.17 1.55 -9.13
N SER A 128 1.18 1.14 -8.33
CA SER A 128 -0.21 1.05 -8.79
C SER A 128 -0.81 2.46 -8.77
N CYS A 129 -1.23 2.95 -9.93
CA CYS A 129 -1.79 4.29 -10.09
C CYS A 129 -3.23 4.23 -10.55
N LYS A 130 -4.05 5.20 -10.14
CA LYS A 130 -5.33 5.51 -10.76
C LYS A 130 -5.14 6.63 -11.78
N MET A 131 -5.74 6.46 -12.95
CA MET A 131 -5.76 7.53 -13.94
C MET A 131 -6.70 8.64 -13.49
N GLY A 132 -6.15 9.85 -13.27
CA GLY A 132 -6.93 11.00 -12.85
C GLY A 132 -7.82 11.57 -13.96
N GLU A 133 -7.38 11.46 -15.20
CA GLU A 133 -8.06 11.87 -16.43
C GLU A 133 -7.68 10.91 -17.56
N ASP A 134 -8.39 10.96 -18.68
CA ASP A 134 -8.06 10.18 -19.88
C ASP A 134 -6.70 10.64 -20.43
N HIS A 135 -5.76 9.70 -20.56
CA HIS A 135 -4.40 9.98 -21.02
C HIS A 135 -3.71 8.71 -21.53
N ASP A 136 -2.88 8.83 -22.58
CA ASP A 136 -2.09 7.74 -23.16
C ASP A 136 -2.88 6.45 -23.48
N GLY A 137 -4.14 6.60 -23.90
CA GLY A 137 -5.02 5.46 -24.23
C GLY A 137 -5.70 4.82 -23.00
N HIS A 138 -5.46 5.31 -21.81
CA HIS A 138 -6.13 4.88 -20.57
C HIS A 138 -7.26 5.84 -20.20
N LEU A 139 -8.34 5.26 -19.64
CA LEU A 139 -9.50 6.02 -19.20
C LEU A 139 -9.38 6.47 -17.74
N LYS A 140 -10.01 7.60 -17.40
CA LYS A 140 -10.13 8.06 -16.01
C LYS A 140 -10.67 6.94 -15.12
N GLY A 141 -10.01 6.73 -13.98
CA GLY A 141 -10.38 5.70 -13.00
C GLY A 141 -9.75 4.33 -13.26
N GLU A 142 -9.19 4.09 -14.43
CA GLU A 142 -8.45 2.87 -14.73
C GLU A 142 -7.26 2.71 -13.79
N THR A 143 -6.95 1.46 -13.42
CA THR A 143 -5.74 1.15 -12.64
C THR A 143 -4.62 0.79 -13.60
N VAL A 144 -3.53 1.53 -13.55
CA VAL A 144 -2.32 1.29 -14.33
C VAL A 144 -1.15 0.99 -13.39
N ASN A 145 -0.33 0.05 -13.78
CA ASN A 145 0.83 -0.39 -13.00
C ASN A 145 2.10 0.07 -13.74
N ILE A 146 2.83 1.02 -13.16
CA ILE A 146 3.93 1.71 -13.83
C ILE A 146 5.19 1.62 -12.96
N PRO A 147 6.34 1.18 -13.51
CA PRO A 147 7.58 1.18 -12.75
C PRO A 147 8.08 2.60 -12.47
N VAL A 148 8.79 2.75 -11.34
CA VAL A 148 9.31 4.06 -10.89
C VAL A 148 10.22 4.69 -11.95
N TYR A 149 11.05 3.90 -12.63
CA TYR A 149 11.94 4.42 -13.68
C TYR A 149 11.19 5.06 -14.87
N ASP A 150 9.92 4.73 -15.09
CA ASP A 150 9.07 5.40 -16.09
C ASP A 150 8.36 6.61 -15.49
N LEU A 151 7.94 6.53 -14.21
CA LEU A 151 7.30 7.65 -13.54
C LEU A 151 8.24 8.84 -13.33
N ILE A 152 9.54 8.63 -13.07
CA ILE A 152 10.51 9.72 -12.90
C ILE A 152 10.77 10.51 -14.20
N ARG A 153 10.38 9.96 -15.35
CA ARG A 153 10.46 10.64 -16.66
C ARG A 153 9.24 11.54 -16.92
N LYS A 154 8.19 11.39 -16.12
CA LYS A 154 6.98 12.21 -16.22
C LYS A 154 7.19 13.57 -15.55
N THR A 155 6.55 14.58 -16.10
CA THR A 155 6.59 15.92 -15.51
C THR A 155 5.81 15.97 -14.18
N PRO A 156 6.12 16.92 -13.28
CA PRO A 156 5.33 17.11 -12.06
C PRO A 156 3.84 17.42 -12.33
N GLY A 157 3.52 17.96 -13.50
CA GLY A 157 2.15 18.19 -13.94
C GLY A 157 1.41 16.88 -14.24
N GLU A 158 2.07 15.96 -14.95
CA GLU A 158 1.52 14.62 -15.25
C GLU A 158 1.30 13.79 -13.99
N LEU A 159 2.28 13.78 -13.06
CA LEU A 159 2.17 13.07 -11.78
C LEU A 159 1.07 13.63 -10.86
N ARG A 160 0.65 14.90 -11.06
CA ARG A 160 -0.47 15.50 -10.31
C ARG A 160 -1.82 15.30 -10.97
N ARG A 161 -1.88 15.08 -12.27
CA ARG A 161 -3.11 15.08 -13.05
C ARG A 161 -3.51 13.69 -13.52
N PHE A 162 -2.56 12.91 -14.00
CA PHE A 162 -2.84 11.64 -14.67
C PHE A 162 -2.51 10.42 -13.81
N TYR A 163 -1.37 10.40 -13.14
CA TYR A 163 -0.87 9.23 -12.42
C TYR A 163 -1.00 9.44 -10.91
N LEU A 164 -2.13 9.02 -10.33
CA LEU A 164 -2.43 9.25 -8.94
C LEU A 164 -2.21 7.98 -8.10
N ALA A 165 -1.40 8.09 -7.06
CA ALA A 165 -1.36 7.04 -6.03
C ALA A 165 -2.73 6.93 -5.36
N TRP A 166 -3.10 5.75 -4.90
CA TRP A 166 -4.41 5.54 -4.31
C TRP A 166 -4.34 4.69 -3.05
N LYS A 167 -5.34 4.88 -2.21
CA LYS A 167 -5.53 4.12 -0.99
C LYS A 167 -6.81 3.30 -1.09
N SER A 168 -6.82 2.14 -0.40
CA SER A 168 -8.01 1.32 -0.28
C SER A 168 -8.66 1.48 1.10
N THR A 169 -9.77 0.81 1.30
CA THR A 169 -10.50 0.74 2.57
C THR A 169 -10.50 -0.70 3.07
N LEU A 170 -10.79 -0.87 4.35
CA LEU A 170 -11.01 -2.18 4.95
C LEU A 170 -12.36 -2.22 5.63
N ASP A 171 -13.00 -3.36 5.57
CA ASP A 171 -14.15 -3.69 6.41
C ASP A 171 -13.87 -4.98 7.17
N PHE A 172 -14.55 -5.15 8.30
CA PHE A 172 -14.39 -6.29 9.19
C PHE A 172 -15.76 -6.86 9.53
N ASP A 173 -15.75 -8.05 10.07
CA ASP A 173 -16.99 -8.69 10.52
C ASP A 173 -17.60 -7.93 11.70
N ALA A 174 -18.94 -7.99 11.80
CA ALA A 174 -19.65 -7.38 12.92
C ALA A 174 -19.34 -8.12 14.23
N HIS A 175 -19.00 -7.36 15.25
CA HIS A 175 -18.84 -7.86 16.61
C HIS A 175 -19.85 -7.20 17.53
N GLU A 176 -20.42 -7.98 18.46
CA GLU A 176 -21.24 -7.42 19.51
C GLU A 176 -20.38 -6.59 20.46
N THR A 177 -20.70 -5.31 20.58
CA THR A 177 -20.08 -4.40 21.54
C THR A 177 -20.96 -4.28 22.77
N SER A 178 -20.38 -4.38 23.96
CA SER A 178 -21.09 -4.27 25.24
C SER A 178 -21.65 -2.87 25.52
N ILE A 179 -21.12 -1.86 24.83
CA ILE A 179 -21.51 -0.46 24.95
C ILE A 179 -21.78 0.09 23.55
N ASP A 180 -22.83 0.89 23.42
CA ASP A 180 -23.16 1.62 22.19
C ASP A 180 -21.94 2.37 21.67
N SER A 181 -21.60 2.17 20.40
CA SER A 181 -20.36 2.66 19.78
C SER A 181 -20.32 4.18 19.72
N TYR A 182 -21.45 4.83 19.48
CA TYR A 182 -21.54 6.29 19.53
C TYR A 182 -21.23 6.80 20.94
N VAL A 183 -21.83 6.18 21.99
CA VAL A 183 -21.58 6.54 23.39
C VAL A 183 -20.10 6.34 23.76
N ARG A 184 -19.46 5.29 23.25
CA ARG A 184 -18.00 5.11 23.43
C ARG A 184 -17.20 6.27 22.82
N GLY A 185 -17.55 6.69 21.61
CA GLY A 185 -16.91 7.83 20.96
C GLY A 185 -17.00 9.12 21.78
N THR A 186 -18.14 9.37 22.45
CA THR A 186 -18.32 10.59 23.27
C THR A 186 -17.46 10.61 24.54
N ARG A 187 -16.98 9.46 25.03
CA ARG A 187 -16.21 9.34 26.27
C ARG A 187 -14.71 9.61 26.09
N ALA A 188 -14.23 9.66 24.88
CA ALA A 188 -12.83 9.87 24.57
C ALA A 188 -12.54 11.34 24.26
N PRO A 189 -11.31 11.87 24.42
CA PRO A 189 -10.24 11.46 25.31
C PRO A 189 -10.47 12.05 26.72
N ASN A 190 -10.15 11.35 27.80
CA ASN A 190 -10.30 11.98 29.10
C ASN A 190 -8.96 12.59 29.59
N GLU A 191 -9.07 13.65 30.40
CA GLU A 191 -7.95 14.39 30.98
C GLU A 191 -7.04 13.52 31.90
N SER A 192 -7.47 12.31 32.25
CA SER A 192 -6.73 11.36 33.07
C SER A 192 -5.65 10.56 32.33
N GLY A 193 -5.43 10.81 31.03
CA GLY A 193 -4.41 10.13 30.24
C GLY A 193 -4.77 8.70 29.82
N LEU A 194 -6.01 8.27 30.06
CA LEU A 194 -6.52 7.00 29.55
C LEU A 194 -6.73 7.08 28.01
N SER A 195 -6.40 5.98 27.34
CA SER A 195 -6.53 5.90 25.89
C SER A 195 -7.98 6.05 25.45
N THR A 196 -8.21 6.76 24.34
CA THR A 196 -9.48 6.81 23.60
C THR A 196 -9.92 5.40 23.20
N PHE A 197 -8.96 4.53 22.92
CA PHE A 197 -9.15 3.15 22.51
C PHE A 197 -8.74 2.22 23.64
N GLU A 198 -9.66 1.95 24.58
CA GLU A 198 -9.43 1.03 25.71
C GLU A 198 -9.16 -0.40 25.22
N SER A 199 -9.76 -0.78 24.09
CA SER A 199 -9.60 -2.07 23.41
C SER A 199 -9.66 -1.90 21.88
N ASP A 200 -9.08 -2.84 21.16
CA ASP A 200 -9.02 -2.81 19.71
C ASP A 200 -10.34 -3.27 19.03
N ASP A 201 -11.34 -3.66 19.81
CA ASP A 201 -12.61 -4.18 19.33
C ASP A 201 -13.37 -3.21 18.42
N ILE A 202 -13.35 -1.90 18.71
CA ILE A 202 -13.97 -0.89 17.82
C ILE A 202 -13.22 -0.80 16.49
N ILE A 203 -11.89 -0.86 16.53
CA ILE A 203 -11.04 -0.67 15.33
C ILE A 203 -11.29 -1.79 14.30
N PHE A 204 -11.50 -3.01 14.78
CA PHE A 204 -11.72 -4.20 13.95
C PHE A 204 -13.18 -4.62 13.86
N SER A 205 -14.10 -3.70 14.15
CA SER A 205 -15.54 -3.90 13.93
C SER A 205 -15.97 -3.53 12.52
N ASP A 206 -17.20 -3.86 12.17
CA ASP A 206 -17.80 -3.48 10.90
C ASP A 206 -17.83 -1.95 10.67
N LYS A 207 -18.02 -1.58 9.41
CA LYS A 207 -18.05 -0.18 8.99
C LYS A 207 -19.05 0.67 9.78
N ARG A 208 -20.23 0.12 10.11
CA ARG A 208 -21.28 0.86 10.81
C ARG A 208 -20.80 1.21 12.23
N THR A 209 -20.34 0.22 12.99
CA THR A 209 -19.82 0.36 14.36
C THR A 209 -18.70 1.41 14.42
N ARG A 210 -17.72 1.33 13.51
CA ARG A 210 -16.62 2.30 13.43
C ARG A 210 -17.11 3.72 13.09
N THR A 211 -18.09 3.83 12.20
CA THR A 211 -18.63 5.13 11.78
C THR A 211 -19.47 5.77 12.91
N GLU A 212 -20.23 4.99 13.66
CA GLU A 212 -20.97 5.44 14.85
C GLU A 212 -20.01 5.91 15.95
N PHE A 213 -18.92 5.19 16.20
CA PHE A 213 -17.87 5.64 17.13
C PHE A 213 -17.27 6.99 16.70
N LEU A 214 -16.89 7.11 15.42
CA LEU A 214 -16.35 8.36 14.87
C LEU A 214 -17.35 9.52 15.01
N ALA A 215 -18.64 9.27 14.80
CA ALA A 215 -19.69 10.28 14.98
C ALA A 215 -19.77 10.78 16.43
N GLY A 216 -19.76 9.87 17.41
CA GLY A 216 -19.76 10.24 18.82
C GLY A 216 -18.51 11.04 19.22
N PHE A 217 -17.35 10.65 18.70
CA PHE A 217 -16.12 11.39 18.92
C PHE A 217 -16.19 12.82 18.34
N LEU A 218 -16.63 12.94 17.09
CA LEU A 218 -16.75 14.22 16.41
C LEU A 218 -17.77 15.16 17.07
N ASP A 219 -18.91 14.63 17.51
CA ASP A 219 -19.94 15.42 18.17
C ASP A 219 -19.51 15.99 19.52
N THR A 220 -18.51 15.40 20.15
CA THR A 220 -18.00 15.82 21.46
C THR A 220 -16.68 16.62 21.35
N TRP A 221 -15.76 16.17 20.50
CA TRP A 221 -14.38 16.65 20.45
C TRP A 221 -13.97 17.20 19.08
N GLY A 222 -14.83 16.99 18.07
CA GLY A 222 -14.53 17.39 16.69
C GLY A 222 -14.58 18.91 16.51
N GLU A 223 -13.62 19.42 15.75
CA GLU A 223 -13.57 20.82 15.36
C GLU A 223 -13.69 20.94 13.83
N ARG A 224 -14.14 22.09 13.36
CA ARG A 224 -14.21 22.39 11.92
C ARG A 224 -12.98 23.15 11.45
N CYS A 225 -12.49 22.78 10.28
CA CYS A 225 -11.54 23.62 9.56
C CYS A 225 -12.00 23.80 8.10
N ARG A 226 -11.28 24.62 7.35
CA ARG A 226 -11.61 24.88 5.94
C ARG A 226 -11.60 23.59 5.10
N ASP A 227 -10.67 22.70 5.39
CA ASP A 227 -10.36 21.54 4.55
C ASP A 227 -10.93 20.24 5.10
N GLY A 228 -11.73 20.28 6.19
CA GLY A 228 -12.31 19.09 6.78
C GLY A 228 -12.67 19.22 8.26
N LEU A 229 -12.63 18.08 8.96
CA LEU A 229 -12.85 17.98 10.39
C LEU A 229 -11.54 17.65 11.11
N ILE A 230 -11.36 18.25 12.27
CA ILE A 230 -10.20 18.05 13.15
C ILE A 230 -10.59 17.09 14.27
N LEU A 231 -9.72 16.11 14.50
CA LEU A 231 -9.80 15.19 15.64
C LEU A 231 -8.54 15.41 16.49
N PRO A 232 -8.67 16.05 17.67
CA PRO A 232 -7.55 16.27 18.57
C PRO A 232 -7.20 14.98 19.31
N MET A 233 -5.90 14.62 19.38
CA MET A 233 -5.41 13.44 20.10
C MET A 233 -4.36 13.82 21.12
N VAL A 234 -4.35 13.10 22.26
CA VAL A 234 -3.49 13.39 23.39
C VAL A 234 -2.19 12.59 23.41
N ASN A 235 -2.09 11.53 22.61
CA ASN A 235 -0.91 10.66 22.55
C ASN A 235 -0.76 9.97 21.19
N ASP A 236 0.45 9.47 20.93
CA ASP A 236 0.83 8.79 19.67
C ASP A 236 0.00 7.54 19.37
N ARG A 237 -0.36 6.77 20.42
CA ARG A 237 -1.15 5.54 20.24
C ARG A 237 -2.52 5.88 19.70
N ASP A 238 -3.24 6.78 20.36
CA ASP A 238 -4.58 7.18 19.96
C ASP A 238 -4.58 7.85 18.58
N ALA A 239 -3.54 8.64 18.29
CA ALA A 239 -3.37 9.23 16.97
C ALA A 239 -3.21 8.16 15.87
N ARG A 240 -2.41 7.12 16.11
CA ARG A 240 -2.27 6.00 15.16
C ARG A 240 -3.58 5.24 14.97
N MET A 241 -4.27 4.93 16.08
CA MET A 241 -5.54 4.20 16.03
C MET A 241 -6.64 5.00 15.31
N MET A 242 -6.74 6.30 15.58
CA MET A 242 -7.72 7.18 14.93
C MET A 242 -7.41 7.33 13.43
N LYS A 243 -6.14 7.47 13.05
CA LYS A 243 -5.73 7.49 11.63
C LYS A 243 -6.12 6.20 10.93
N PHE A 244 -5.85 5.06 11.57
CA PHE A 244 -6.24 3.76 11.04
C PHE A 244 -7.77 3.68 10.84
N LEU A 245 -8.55 4.03 11.86
CA LEU A 245 -10.02 4.02 11.80
C LEU A 245 -10.52 4.90 10.64
N CYS A 246 -10.07 6.14 10.55
CA CYS A 246 -10.52 7.05 9.50
C CYS A 246 -10.12 6.57 8.09
N ARG A 247 -8.88 6.08 7.91
CA ARG A 247 -8.40 5.53 6.63
C ARG A 247 -9.18 4.29 6.22
N SER A 248 -9.45 3.38 7.17
CA SER A 248 -10.21 2.16 6.90
C SER A 248 -11.65 2.44 6.46
N LEU A 249 -12.22 3.56 6.89
CA LEU A 249 -13.55 4.04 6.49
C LEU A 249 -13.56 4.80 5.16
N GLY A 250 -12.39 5.13 4.60
CA GLY A 250 -12.28 5.83 3.32
C GLY A 250 -12.17 7.35 3.42
N PHE A 251 -11.85 7.88 4.59
CA PHE A 251 -11.54 9.31 4.74
C PHE A 251 -10.08 9.60 4.37
N GLY A 252 -9.86 10.70 3.67
CA GLY A 252 -8.52 11.26 3.51
C GLY A 252 -8.01 11.78 4.85
N VAL A 253 -6.78 11.42 5.24
CA VAL A 253 -6.21 11.76 6.55
C VAL A 253 -4.91 12.52 6.37
N ARG A 254 -4.77 13.62 7.11
CA ARG A 254 -3.54 14.39 7.28
C ARG A 254 -3.30 14.59 8.77
N GLU A 255 -2.07 14.50 9.21
CA GLU A 255 -1.67 14.75 10.58
C GLU A 255 -0.82 16.01 10.69
N GLU A 256 -1.08 16.80 11.72
CA GLU A 256 -0.27 17.93 12.14
C GLU A 256 0.12 17.72 13.60
N THR A 257 1.43 17.71 13.88
CA THR A 257 1.93 17.64 15.26
C THR A 257 1.86 19.03 15.88
N LEU A 258 1.30 19.14 17.09
CA LEU A 258 1.20 20.38 17.84
C LEU A 258 2.28 20.41 18.93
N GLU A 259 3.03 21.50 19.00
CA GLU A 259 3.91 21.73 20.15
C GLU A 259 3.06 22.12 21.39
N GLY A 260 2.68 21.12 22.19
CA GLY A 260 2.32 21.22 23.61
C GLY A 260 1.32 22.29 24.07
N ARG A 261 0.43 22.82 23.23
CA ARG A 261 -0.62 23.73 23.69
C ARG A 261 -1.93 22.98 23.94
N PHE A 262 -2.50 23.14 25.13
CA PHE A 262 -3.80 22.56 25.53
C PHE A 262 -3.89 21.04 25.75
N GLY A 263 -2.76 20.34 26.03
CA GLY A 263 -2.81 18.90 26.33
C GLY A 263 -2.99 17.96 25.13
N TYR A 264 -3.21 18.49 23.93
CA TYR A 264 -3.22 17.70 22.69
C TYR A 264 -1.85 17.76 22.01
N THR A 265 -1.38 16.60 21.54
CA THR A 265 -0.08 16.49 20.86
C THR A 265 -0.23 16.29 19.36
N HIS A 266 -1.40 15.80 18.91
CA HIS A 266 -1.69 15.54 17.51
C HIS A 266 -3.02 16.15 17.09
N LYS A 267 -3.05 16.65 15.87
CA LYS A 267 -4.24 17.14 15.17
C LYS A 267 -4.42 16.33 13.91
N ILE A 268 -5.41 15.45 13.90
CA ILE A 268 -5.75 14.68 12.72
C ILE A 268 -6.83 15.43 11.97
N VAL A 269 -6.57 15.74 10.69
CA VAL A 269 -7.55 16.39 9.81
C VAL A 269 -8.08 15.33 8.86
N ILE A 270 -9.39 15.15 8.83
CA ILE A 270 -10.07 14.26 7.90
C ILE A 270 -10.88 15.03 6.86
N GLY A 271 -10.86 14.52 5.63
CA GLY A 271 -11.64 15.01 4.49
C GLY A 271 -12.28 13.87 3.73
N GLY A 272 -13.15 14.16 2.79
CA GLY A 272 -13.90 13.16 2.04
C GLY A 272 -15.40 13.37 2.16
N ASP A 273 -16.19 12.31 2.11
CA ASP A 273 -17.64 12.41 2.31
C ASP A 273 -18.01 12.54 3.81
N LEU A 274 -17.72 13.72 4.37
CA LEU A 274 -17.95 14.01 5.79
C LEU A 274 -19.43 13.92 6.18
N ARG A 275 -20.35 14.10 5.23
CA ARG A 275 -21.80 14.04 5.48
C ARG A 275 -22.29 12.61 5.68
N SER A 276 -21.54 11.62 5.26
CA SER A 276 -21.84 10.20 5.50
C SER A 276 -21.68 9.79 6.98
N ILE A 277 -20.98 10.61 7.79
CA ILE A 277 -20.79 10.36 9.22
C ILE A 277 -22.09 10.71 9.96
N PRO A 278 -22.72 9.79 10.71
CA PRO A 278 -24.02 9.99 11.36
C PRO A 278 -23.91 10.83 12.65
N CYS A 279 -23.29 12.00 12.54
CA CYS A 279 -23.22 12.98 13.63
C CYS A 279 -24.64 13.43 14.04
N ARG A 280 -24.89 13.53 15.34
CA ARG A 280 -26.15 14.03 15.92
C ARG A 280 -26.18 15.55 16.06
N THR A 281 -25.01 16.18 15.96
CA THR A 281 -24.84 17.62 15.84
C THR A 281 -24.56 18.00 14.37
N ASN A 282 -24.40 19.27 14.08
CA ASN A 282 -24.05 19.74 12.74
C ASN A 282 -22.54 19.88 12.53
N VAL A 283 -21.70 19.21 13.33
CA VAL A 283 -20.23 19.34 13.25
C VAL A 283 -19.68 18.98 11.86
N ASN A 284 -20.26 17.96 11.22
CA ASN A 284 -19.89 17.50 9.88
C ASN A 284 -20.40 18.38 8.72
N PHE A 285 -21.12 19.45 9.03
CA PHE A 285 -21.51 20.45 8.05
C PHE A 285 -20.53 21.63 8.06
N ILE A 286 -19.74 21.75 6.99
CA ILE A 286 -18.77 22.84 6.81
C ILE A 286 -19.25 23.70 5.64
N PRO A 287 -19.64 25.00 5.88
CA PRO A 287 -20.06 25.87 4.80
C PRO A 287 -18.96 26.03 3.73
N GLY A 288 -19.32 25.79 2.47
CA GLY A 288 -18.37 25.91 1.34
C GLY A 288 -17.43 24.73 1.15
N TYR A 289 -17.44 23.73 2.02
CA TYR A 289 -16.68 22.50 1.83
C TYR A 289 -17.22 21.74 0.61
N ARG A 290 -16.30 21.35 -0.26
CA ARG A 290 -16.61 20.51 -1.42
C ARG A 290 -15.99 19.13 -1.19
N THR A 291 -16.83 18.10 -1.17
CA THR A 291 -16.37 16.71 -1.13
C THR A 291 -15.50 16.44 -2.36
N PRO A 292 -14.23 16.00 -2.19
CA PRO A 292 -13.41 15.57 -3.31
C PRO A 292 -14.08 14.42 -4.07
N GLU A 293 -14.01 14.43 -5.39
CA GLU A 293 -14.55 13.34 -6.22
C GLU A 293 -13.93 11.98 -5.85
N ASN A 294 -12.61 11.99 -5.61
CA ASN A 294 -11.84 10.81 -5.26
C ASN A 294 -10.95 11.13 -4.05
N PRO A 295 -11.49 11.05 -2.81
CA PRO A 295 -10.76 11.45 -1.60
C PRO A 295 -9.57 10.53 -1.26
N LEU A 296 -9.49 9.38 -1.90
CA LEU A 296 -8.42 8.39 -1.72
C LEU A 296 -7.36 8.41 -2.84
N TRP A 297 -7.44 9.35 -3.77
CA TRP A 297 -6.47 9.50 -4.84
C TRP A 297 -5.57 10.70 -4.59
N TYR A 298 -4.27 10.51 -4.67
CA TYR A 298 -3.27 11.50 -4.30
C TYR A 298 -2.28 11.73 -5.41
N SER A 299 -1.97 12.99 -5.68
CA SER A 299 -0.79 13.34 -6.45
C SER A 299 0.46 12.77 -5.79
N MET A 300 1.52 12.55 -6.55
CA MET A 300 2.77 12.08 -6.01
C MET A 300 3.95 12.95 -6.44
N LYS A 301 4.98 12.96 -5.60
CA LYS A 301 6.31 13.51 -5.88
C LYS A 301 7.31 12.37 -5.70
N ILE A 302 8.25 12.24 -6.64
CA ILE A 302 9.27 11.19 -6.61
C ILE A 302 10.63 11.85 -6.53
N GLU A 303 11.44 11.47 -5.54
CA GLU A 303 12.75 12.07 -5.27
C GLU A 303 13.81 10.97 -5.15
N PRO A 304 14.97 11.10 -5.84
CA PRO A 304 16.05 10.14 -5.72
C PRO A 304 16.71 10.24 -4.34
N LEU A 305 17.09 9.09 -3.78
CA LEU A 305 17.79 8.97 -2.50
C LEU A 305 19.24 8.44 -2.67
N GLY A 306 19.61 8.01 -3.90
CA GLY A 306 20.87 7.33 -4.17
C GLY A 306 20.83 5.84 -3.89
N MET A 307 22.00 5.20 -3.86
CA MET A 307 22.13 3.75 -3.65
C MET A 307 21.76 3.34 -2.21
N GLY A 308 20.85 2.39 -2.07
CA GLY A 308 20.39 1.88 -0.78
C GLY A 308 19.97 0.42 -0.84
N ASP A 309 19.78 -0.18 0.33
CA ASP A 309 19.33 -1.56 0.43
C ASP A 309 17.83 -1.64 0.20
N TYR A 310 17.40 -2.67 -0.50
CA TYR A 310 16.00 -2.96 -0.75
C TYR A 310 15.61 -4.34 -0.26
N TYR A 311 14.33 -4.48 0.09
CA TYR A 311 13.70 -5.71 0.52
C TYR A 311 12.38 -5.88 -0.21
N GLY A 312 12.08 -7.08 -0.64
CA GLY A 312 10.87 -7.40 -1.37
C GLY A 312 10.46 -8.84 -1.20
N PHE A 313 9.32 -9.15 -1.75
CA PHE A 313 8.73 -10.47 -1.69
C PHE A 313 7.88 -10.72 -2.93
N THR A 314 7.59 -11.99 -3.21
CA THR A 314 6.58 -12.39 -4.18
C THR A 314 5.32 -12.81 -3.43
N ILE A 315 4.17 -12.40 -3.92
CA ILE A 315 2.86 -12.77 -3.34
C ILE A 315 1.95 -13.41 -4.40
N ASP A 316 0.96 -14.15 -3.93
CA ASP A 316 -0.10 -14.69 -4.77
C ASP A 316 -1.24 -13.67 -5.04
N GLY A 317 -2.31 -14.14 -5.64
CA GLY A 317 -3.53 -13.37 -5.92
C GLY A 317 -3.35 -12.34 -7.04
N ASN A 318 -3.91 -11.14 -6.85
CA ASN A 318 -3.85 -10.04 -7.83
C ASN A 318 -2.58 -9.20 -7.74
N HIS A 319 -1.63 -9.59 -6.88
CA HIS A 319 -0.35 -8.92 -6.63
C HIS A 319 -0.48 -7.50 -6.04
N LEU A 320 -1.66 -7.08 -5.60
CA LEU A 320 -1.88 -5.80 -4.91
C LEU A 320 -1.96 -6.02 -3.40
N TYR A 321 -1.27 -5.17 -2.65
CA TYR A 321 -1.28 -5.16 -1.18
C TYR A 321 -1.19 -3.74 -0.66
N MET A 322 -1.39 -3.57 0.65
CA MET A 322 -1.41 -2.28 1.30
C MET A 322 -0.19 -2.05 2.18
N LEU A 323 0.28 -0.81 2.17
CA LEU A 323 1.20 -0.28 3.18
C LEU A 323 0.41 0.13 4.45
N GLU A 324 1.11 0.43 5.55
CA GLU A 324 0.51 0.83 6.83
C GLU A 324 -0.47 2.01 6.68
N ASP A 325 -0.20 2.89 5.74
CA ASP A 325 -1.01 4.08 5.48
C ASP A 325 -2.17 3.83 4.49
N PHE A 326 -2.46 2.57 4.16
CA PHE A 326 -3.46 2.10 3.19
C PHE A 326 -3.12 2.38 1.72
N THR A 327 -1.94 2.89 1.43
CA THR A 327 -1.47 3.02 0.04
C THR A 327 -1.41 1.66 -0.61
N VAL A 328 -2.07 1.52 -1.76
CA VAL A 328 -2.03 0.30 -2.56
C VAL A 328 -0.81 0.33 -3.46
N THR A 329 -0.05 -0.74 -3.42
CA THR A 329 1.11 -0.95 -4.25
C THR A 329 1.10 -2.34 -4.88
N HIS A 330 1.94 -2.55 -5.87
CA HIS A 330 1.96 -3.77 -6.65
C HIS A 330 3.25 -4.55 -6.44
N ASN A 331 3.11 -5.85 -6.24
CA ASN A 331 4.24 -6.77 -6.33
C ASN A 331 3.97 -7.77 -7.44
N THR A 332 4.86 -7.88 -8.39
CA THR A 332 4.73 -8.84 -9.49
C THR A 332 5.73 -9.96 -9.30
N ALA A 333 5.26 -11.20 -9.22
CA ALA A 333 6.06 -12.31 -9.67
C ALA A 333 6.24 -12.17 -11.18
N GLN A 334 7.45 -12.13 -11.66
CA GLN A 334 7.69 -12.32 -13.08
C GLN A 334 7.50 -13.81 -13.36
N GLN A 335 6.25 -14.24 -13.54
CA GLN A 335 5.97 -15.52 -14.17
C GLN A 335 6.17 -15.33 -15.66
N LEU A 336 7.25 -15.88 -16.18
CA LEU A 336 7.31 -16.18 -17.61
C LEU A 336 6.31 -17.33 -17.83
N VAL A 337 5.10 -16.95 -18.24
CA VAL A 337 4.11 -17.92 -18.74
C VAL A 337 4.52 -18.25 -20.17
N TYR A 338 4.93 -19.49 -20.39
CA TYR A 338 5.15 -20.07 -21.71
C TYR A 338 3.83 -20.57 -22.30
#